data_f2dece28d978263f6a1c0d82ace73015
#
_entry.id   f2dece28d978263f6a1c0d82ace73015
#
_cell.length_a   1.000
_cell.length_b   1.000
_cell.length_c   1.000
_cell.angle_alpha   90.00
_cell.angle_beta   90.00
_cell.angle_gamma   90.00
#
_symmetry.space_group_name_H-M   'P 1'
#
loop_
_entity.id
_entity.type
_entity.pdbx_description
1 polymer ?
#
loop_
_entity_poly.entity_id
_entity_poly.type
_entity_poly.pdbx_seq_one_letter_code
_entity_poly.pdbx_strand_id
1 'polypeptide(L)'
;MRWAGLNNVRFLDGGLANWRHLGYTTLTGPGNFAVGATAEVNPGQMPVATIDDVRNHDGLLIDTRTRNRFAGRRENLDLKAGHIPGAVNVPERLFHNDGLRTWKSAGEIREVLFDAGLTPDNVQGAIIYSGSGNHSALALAAMEDAGFTGLRHYVGGWSQWSANPQNPVERGDRLTVNG
;
A
#
# COMPACT_ATOMS: atom_id res chain seq x y z
N MET A 1 -12.16 2.88 5.86
CA MET A 1 -12.81 3.42 7.06
C MET A 1 -12.26 4.80 7.43
N ARG A 2 -10.96 5.00 7.63
CA ARG A 2 -10.37 6.33 7.90
C ARG A 2 -10.70 7.37 6.81
N TRP A 3 -10.67 6.98 5.53
CA TRP A 3 -11.12 7.84 4.43
C TRP A 3 -12.58 8.31 4.58
N ALA A 4 -13.43 7.51 5.22
CA ALA A 4 -14.81 7.85 5.53
C ALA A 4 -14.98 8.60 6.86
N GLY A 5 -13.89 9.04 7.50
CA GLY A 5 -13.91 9.79 8.76
C GLY A 5 -13.98 8.93 10.03
N LEU A 6 -13.92 7.61 9.89
CA LEU A 6 -13.94 6.71 11.04
C LEU A 6 -12.52 6.51 11.58
N ASN A 7 -12.14 7.25 12.62
CA ASN A 7 -10.76 7.32 13.08
C ASN A 7 -10.35 6.21 14.06
N ASN A 8 -11.30 5.56 14.74
CA ASN A 8 -11.00 4.44 15.65
C ASN A 8 -10.92 3.12 14.87
N VAL A 9 -9.93 3.01 13.99
CA VAL A 9 -9.67 1.84 13.15
C VAL A 9 -8.31 1.26 13.49
N ARG A 10 -8.24 -0.04 13.71
CA ARG A 10 -7.01 -0.77 14.04
C ARG A 10 -6.88 -2.02 13.16
N PHE A 11 -5.66 -2.44 12.93
CA PHE A 11 -5.36 -3.73 12.32
C PHE A 11 -5.11 -4.79 13.40
N LEU A 12 -5.62 -5.99 13.17
CA LEU A 12 -5.20 -7.17 13.94
C LEU A 12 -3.87 -7.64 13.35
N ASP A 13 -2.78 -7.47 14.09
CA ASP A 13 -1.45 -7.78 13.61
C ASP A 13 -1.27 -9.28 13.31
N GLY A 14 -0.81 -9.60 12.09
CA GLY A 14 -0.78 -10.96 11.55
C GLY A 14 -2.15 -11.56 11.23
N GLY A 15 -3.24 -10.81 11.45
CA GLY A 15 -4.61 -11.19 11.12
C GLY A 15 -5.10 -12.44 11.87
N LEU A 16 -6.16 -13.05 11.35
CA LEU A 16 -6.77 -14.24 11.95
C LEU A 16 -5.80 -15.44 12.01
N ALA A 17 -4.84 -15.52 11.10
CA ALA A 17 -3.85 -16.61 11.11
C ALA A 17 -2.96 -16.54 12.36
N ASN A 18 -2.43 -15.36 12.69
CA ASN A 18 -1.65 -15.14 13.88
C ASN A 18 -2.48 -15.31 15.18
N TRP A 19 -3.72 -14.82 15.18
CA TRP A 19 -4.66 -15.01 16.27
C TRP A 19 -4.82 -16.49 16.65
N ARG A 20 -5.02 -17.34 15.64
CA ARG A 20 -5.12 -18.81 15.84
C ARG A 20 -3.81 -19.44 16.26
N HIS A 21 -2.69 -18.98 15.69
CA HIS A 21 -1.36 -19.48 16.05
C HIS A 21 -1.03 -19.22 17.52
N LEU A 22 -1.47 -18.09 18.06
CA LEU A 22 -1.33 -17.72 19.47
C LEU A 22 -2.32 -18.45 20.40
N GLY A 23 -3.16 -19.35 19.86
CA GLY A 23 -4.10 -20.17 20.64
C GLY A 23 -5.36 -19.42 21.05
N TYR A 24 -5.65 -18.24 20.50
CA TYR A 24 -6.87 -17.51 20.81
C TYR A 24 -8.10 -18.17 20.18
N THR A 25 -9.20 -18.14 20.91
CA THR A 25 -10.45 -18.75 20.50
C THR A 25 -11.11 -18.00 19.34
N THR A 26 -11.65 -18.76 18.40
CA THR A 26 -12.53 -18.23 17.33
C THR A 26 -13.90 -18.89 17.45
N LEU A 27 -14.94 -18.13 17.19
CA LEU A 27 -16.31 -18.62 17.15
C LEU A 27 -16.77 -18.69 15.69
N THR A 28 -17.62 -19.65 15.40
CA THR A 28 -18.31 -19.80 14.11
C THR A 28 -19.77 -19.40 14.24
N GLY A 29 -20.38 -19.03 13.13
CA GLY A 29 -21.79 -18.64 13.07
C GLY A 29 -21.96 -17.12 12.87
N PRO A 30 -23.21 -16.61 12.99
CA PRO A 30 -23.51 -15.21 12.67
C PRO A 30 -22.92 -14.20 13.66
N GLY A 31 -22.32 -14.65 14.77
CA GLY A 31 -21.81 -13.77 15.83
C GLY A 31 -22.91 -13.11 16.64
N ASN A 32 -22.52 -12.21 17.53
CA ASN A 32 -23.47 -11.36 18.25
C ASN A 32 -23.65 -10.06 17.44
N PHE A 33 -24.85 -9.85 16.95
CA PHE A 33 -25.21 -8.56 16.37
C PHE A 33 -25.40 -7.56 17.52
N ALA A 34 -24.45 -6.65 17.70
CA ALA A 34 -24.73 -5.46 18.49
C ALA A 34 -25.82 -4.65 17.75
N VAL A 35 -26.77 -4.12 18.49
CA VAL A 35 -27.72 -3.14 17.93
C VAL A 35 -26.87 -1.99 17.40
N GLY A 36 -26.90 -1.79 16.06
CA GLY A 36 -26.03 -0.84 15.39
C GLY A 36 -26.30 0.58 15.85
N ALA A 37 -25.24 1.35 16.08
CA ALA A 37 -25.34 2.79 16.10
C ALA A 37 -25.27 3.33 14.67
N THR A 38 -25.93 4.43 14.39
CA THR A 38 -25.77 5.15 13.14
C THR A 38 -24.36 5.76 13.12
N ALA A 39 -23.54 5.35 12.17
CA ALA A 39 -22.24 5.96 11.97
C ALA A 39 -22.38 7.14 10.99
N GLU A 40 -21.99 8.31 11.42
CA GLU A 40 -21.82 9.45 10.53
C GLU A 40 -20.55 9.24 9.70
N VAL A 41 -20.68 9.29 8.38
CA VAL A 41 -19.56 9.17 7.45
C VAL A 41 -19.26 10.53 6.82
N ASN A 42 -17.99 10.88 6.80
CA ASN A 42 -17.47 12.08 6.15
C ASN A 42 -16.36 11.66 5.16
N PRO A 43 -16.67 11.37 3.90
CA PRO A 43 -15.70 10.90 2.91
C PRO A 43 -14.60 11.93 2.61
N GLY A 44 -13.45 11.45 2.12
CA GLY A 44 -12.35 12.32 1.68
C GLY A 44 -11.33 12.66 2.78
N GLN A 45 -11.38 11.99 3.94
CA GLN A 45 -10.50 12.30 5.07
C GLN A 45 -9.06 11.75 4.91
N MET A 46 -8.77 11.05 3.81
CA MET A 46 -7.41 10.63 3.47
C MET A 46 -7.05 11.09 2.05
N PRO A 47 -5.79 11.52 1.83
CA PRO A 47 -5.34 11.95 0.51
C PRO A 47 -5.41 10.80 -0.50
N VAL A 48 -6.09 11.03 -1.62
CA VAL A 48 -6.16 10.09 -2.73
C VAL A 48 -5.61 10.73 -4.01
N ALA A 49 -5.16 9.90 -4.94
CA ALA A 49 -4.77 10.31 -6.29
C ALA A 49 -5.66 9.59 -7.31
N THR A 50 -6.08 10.31 -8.32
CA THR A 50 -6.76 9.80 -9.51
C THR A 50 -5.75 9.35 -10.56
N ILE A 51 -6.19 8.68 -11.61
CA ILE A 51 -5.33 8.32 -12.74
C ILE A 51 -4.78 9.57 -13.46
N ASP A 52 -5.53 10.66 -13.49
CA ASP A 52 -5.09 11.91 -14.09
C ASP A 52 -4.06 12.62 -13.22
N ASP A 53 -4.20 12.53 -11.89
CA ASP A 53 -3.14 12.98 -10.99
C ASP A 53 -1.83 12.23 -11.28
N VAL A 54 -1.90 10.91 -11.44
CA VAL A 54 -0.70 10.10 -11.72
C VAL A 54 -0.07 10.44 -13.07
N ARG A 55 -0.88 10.69 -14.11
CA ARG A 55 -0.40 11.10 -15.44
C ARG A 55 0.36 12.42 -15.43
N ASN A 56 -0.06 13.34 -14.57
CA ASN A 56 0.50 14.68 -14.47
C ASN A 56 1.46 14.85 -13.29
N HIS A 57 1.82 13.73 -12.63
CA HIS A 57 2.70 13.77 -11.47
C HIS A 57 4.16 13.74 -11.91
N ASP A 58 4.93 14.74 -11.51
CA ASP A 58 6.36 14.88 -11.74
C ASP A 58 7.21 14.50 -10.51
N GLY A 59 6.54 14.13 -9.41
CA GLY A 59 7.15 13.74 -8.16
C GLY A 59 7.36 12.23 -8.02
N LEU A 60 7.57 11.80 -6.78
CA LEU A 60 7.86 10.41 -6.44
C LEU A 60 6.63 9.51 -6.56
N LEU A 61 6.79 8.41 -7.31
CA LEU A 61 5.83 7.30 -7.39
C LEU A 61 6.40 6.08 -6.68
N ILE A 62 5.60 5.43 -5.82
CA ILE A 62 6.02 4.26 -5.04
C ILE A 62 5.13 3.07 -5.39
N ASP A 63 5.72 2.05 -6.02
CA ASP A 63 5.06 0.78 -6.33
C ASP A 63 5.33 -0.25 -5.23
N THR A 64 4.28 -0.76 -4.60
CA THR A 64 4.38 -1.71 -3.48
C THR A 64 4.17 -3.16 -3.89
N ARG A 65 4.10 -3.45 -5.19
CA ARG A 65 4.03 -4.82 -5.72
C ARG A 65 5.35 -5.55 -5.55
N THR A 66 5.33 -6.86 -5.74
CA THR A 66 6.56 -7.66 -5.74
C THR A 66 7.51 -7.24 -6.85
N ARG A 67 8.83 -7.37 -6.61
CA ARG A 67 9.88 -7.02 -7.58
C ARG A 67 9.67 -7.63 -8.97
N ASN A 68 9.24 -8.89 -9.03
CA ASN A 68 9.03 -9.57 -10.32
C ASN A 68 7.87 -8.96 -11.11
N ARG A 69 6.79 -8.51 -10.44
CA ARG A 69 5.69 -7.80 -11.10
C ARG A 69 6.11 -6.41 -11.54
N PHE A 70 6.78 -5.67 -10.66
CA PHE A 70 7.32 -4.35 -10.97
C PHE A 70 8.24 -4.38 -12.19
N ALA A 71 9.24 -5.24 -12.18
CA ALA A 71 10.21 -5.35 -13.27
C ALA A 71 9.63 -5.92 -14.58
N GLY A 72 8.38 -6.36 -14.58
CA GLY A 72 7.74 -6.95 -15.75
C GLY A 72 8.19 -8.37 -16.09
N ARG A 73 8.84 -9.08 -15.14
CA ARG A 73 9.25 -10.49 -15.32
C ARG A 73 8.11 -11.47 -15.16
N ARG A 74 7.10 -11.09 -14.39
CA ARG A 74 5.91 -11.93 -14.14
C ARG A 74 4.69 -11.05 -13.99
N GLU A 75 3.70 -11.25 -14.88
CA GLU A 75 2.38 -10.64 -14.75
C GLU A 75 1.33 -11.65 -15.21
N ASN A 76 0.42 -11.99 -14.30
CA ASN A 76 -0.63 -12.98 -14.54
C ASN A 76 -2.03 -12.43 -14.24
N LEU A 77 -2.13 -11.18 -13.81
CA LEU A 77 -3.37 -10.57 -13.36
C LEU A 77 -3.80 -9.37 -14.22
N ASP A 78 -2.82 -8.60 -14.68
CA ASP A 78 -3.05 -7.33 -15.37
C ASP A 78 -2.67 -7.40 -16.84
N LEU A 79 -3.17 -6.46 -17.66
CA LEU A 79 -3.03 -6.48 -19.12
C LEU A 79 -1.63 -6.15 -19.63
N LYS A 80 -0.81 -5.46 -18.83
CA LYS A 80 0.56 -5.13 -19.19
C LYS A 80 1.51 -5.54 -18.08
N ALA A 81 2.73 -5.94 -18.46
CA ALA A 81 3.82 -6.24 -17.53
C ALA A 81 4.77 -5.05 -17.40
N GLY A 82 5.17 -4.70 -16.18
CA GLY A 82 6.03 -3.57 -15.85
C GLY A 82 5.43 -2.69 -14.78
N HIS A 83 5.77 -1.40 -14.80
CA HIS A 83 5.34 -0.40 -13.81
C HIS A 83 5.10 0.97 -14.47
N ILE A 84 4.54 1.90 -13.69
CA ILE A 84 4.36 3.30 -14.12
C ILE A 84 5.76 3.93 -14.24
N PRO A 85 6.08 4.57 -15.37
CA PRO A 85 7.42 5.17 -15.58
C PRO A 85 7.83 6.09 -14.44
N GLY A 86 9.09 5.97 -14.04
CA GLY A 86 9.66 6.77 -12.95
C GLY A 86 9.36 6.25 -11.54
N ALA A 87 8.52 5.23 -11.36
CA ALA A 87 8.24 4.67 -10.04
C ALA A 87 9.45 3.94 -9.44
N VAL A 88 9.55 3.96 -8.11
CA VAL A 88 10.47 3.13 -7.33
C VAL A 88 9.72 1.97 -6.71
N ASN A 89 10.39 0.82 -6.54
CA ASN A 89 9.76 -0.36 -5.99
C ASN A 89 10.10 -0.57 -4.51
N VAL A 90 9.09 -0.46 -3.66
CA VAL A 90 9.18 -0.81 -2.23
C VAL A 90 8.09 -1.83 -1.92
N PRO A 91 8.37 -3.13 -2.11
CA PRO A 91 7.38 -4.17 -1.90
C PRO A 91 6.82 -4.15 -0.47
N GLU A 92 5.50 -4.11 -0.33
CA GLU A 92 4.80 -4.10 0.96
C GLU A 92 5.25 -5.25 1.88
N ARG A 93 5.55 -6.42 1.32
CA ARG A 93 6.04 -7.57 2.09
C ARG A 93 7.32 -7.31 2.90
N LEU A 94 8.10 -6.28 2.56
CA LEU A 94 9.31 -5.90 3.31
C LEU A 94 8.98 -5.32 4.70
N PHE A 95 7.74 -4.92 4.92
CA PHE A 95 7.26 -4.39 6.19
C PHE A 95 6.77 -5.46 7.16
N HIS A 96 6.82 -6.74 6.75
CA HIS A 96 6.41 -7.87 7.57
C HIS A 96 7.58 -8.72 8.01
N ASN A 97 7.43 -9.34 9.17
CA ASN A 97 8.30 -10.40 9.62
C ASN A 97 8.05 -11.68 8.83
N ASP A 98 9.08 -12.50 8.65
CA ASP A 98 8.95 -13.77 7.97
C ASP A 98 8.05 -14.74 8.76
N GLY A 99 7.26 -15.52 8.05
CA GLY A 99 6.40 -16.55 8.61
C GLY A 99 5.00 -16.05 9.01
N LEU A 100 4.86 -15.37 10.14
CA LEU A 100 3.56 -14.98 10.71
C LEU A 100 2.92 -13.74 10.08
N ARG A 101 3.60 -13.07 9.18
CA ARG A 101 3.13 -11.81 8.56
C ARG A 101 2.75 -10.72 9.57
N THR A 102 3.34 -10.76 10.74
CA THR A 102 3.25 -9.64 11.68
C THR A 102 4.05 -8.46 11.16
N TRP A 103 3.67 -7.27 11.53
CA TRP A 103 4.40 -6.08 11.16
C TRP A 103 5.78 -6.05 11.81
N LYS A 104 6.75 -5.55 11.10
CA LYS A 104 8.01 -5.09 11.67
C LYS A 104 7.73 -3.88 12.56
N SER A 105 8.64 -3.60 13.49
CA SER A 105 8.57 -2.37 14.28
C SER A 105 8.68 -1.13 13.37
N ALA A 106 8.16 0.00 13.84
CA ALA A 106 8.29 1.27 13.13
C ALA A 106 9.76 1.64 12.81
N GLY A 107 10.70 1.25 13.67
CA GLY A 107 12.14 1.43 13.45
C GLY A 107 12.65 0.61 12.26
N GLU A 108 12.34 -0.69 12.22
CA GLU A 108 12.75 -1.57 11.12
C GLU A 108 12.09 -1.17 9.77
N ILE A 109 10.83 -0.72 9.80
CA ILE A 109 10.16 -0.20 8.60
C ILE A 109 10.86 1.07 8.11
N ARG A 110 11.27 1.93 9.03
CA ARG A 110 12.03 3.15 8.70
C ARG A 110 13.36 2.83 8.03
N GLU A 111 14.08 1.82 8.50
CA GLU A 111 15.33 1.34 7.86
C GLU A 111 15.08 0.87 6.43
N VAL A 112 14.06 0.04 6.21
CA VAL A 112 13.66 -0.40 4.86
C VAL A 112 13.37 0.78 3.93
N LEU A 113 12.71 1.82 4.44
CA LEU A 113 12.37 3.01 3.66
C LEU A 113 13.62 3.86 3.35
N PHE A 114 14.50 4.04 4.32
CA PHE A 114 15.78 4.76 4.13
C PHE A 114 16.69 4.04 3.13
N ASP A 115 16.75 2.71 3.17
CA ASP A 115 17.50 1.90 2.19
C ASP A 115 16.97 2.08 0.77
N ALA A 116 15.66 2.32 0.62
CA ALA A 116 15.05 2.67 -0.67
C ALA A 116 15.23 4.15 -1.06
N GLY A 117 15.90 4.96 -0.23
CA GLY A 117 16.11 6.39 -0.45
C GLY A 117 14.90 7.25 -0.12
N LEU A 118 13.92 6.69 0.62
CA LEU A 118 12.75 7.42 1.08
C LEU A 118 13.02 8.08 2.43
N THR A 119 12.60 9.31 2.57
CA THR A 119 12.68 10.07 3.82
C THR A 119 11.31 10.71 4.13
N PRO A 120 11.01 11.06 5.39
CA PRO A 120 9.77 11.76 5.72
C PRO A 120 9.54 13.03 4.90
N ASP A 121 10.62 13.68 4.46
CA ASP A 121 10.56 14.92 3.68
C ASP A 121 10.26 14.66 2.21
N ASN A 122 10.93 13.68 1.57
CA ASN A 122 10.78 13.46 0.13
C ASN A 122 9.51 12.68 -0.24
N VAL A 123 8.81 12.07 0.73
CA VAL A 123 7.52 11.42 0.48
C VAL A 123 6.33 12.37 0.56
N GLN A 124 6.53 13.64 0.92
CA GLN A 124 5.46 14.61 0.95
C GLN A 124 4.86 14.81 -0.45
N GLY A 125 3.57 14.53 -0.60
CA GLY A 125 2.89 14.58 -1.89
C GLY A 125 3.16 13.40 -2.84
N ALA A 126 4.06 12.48 -2.47
CA ALA A 126 4.31 11.27 -3.25
C ALA A 126 3.03 10.44 -3.46
N ILE A 127 2.96 9.72 -4.57
CA ILE A 127 1.83 8.83 -4.85
C ILE A 127 2.27 7.39 -4.66
N ILE A 128 1.52 6.65 -3.81
CA ILE A 128 1.75 5.24 -3.54
C ILE A 128 0.65 4.39 -4.20
N TYR A 129 1.04 3.28 -4.84
CA TYR A 129 0.12 2.37 -5.49
C TYR A 129 0.55 0.90 -5.38
N SER A 130 -0.38 0.00 -5.70
CA SER A 130 -0.12 -1.44 -5.89
C SER A 130 -0.86 -1.96 -7.13
N GLY A 131 -1.23 -3.24 -7.19
CA GLY A 131 -2.09 -3.78 -8.26
C GLY A 131 -3.49 -3.16 -8.22
N SER A 132 -4.23 -3.42 -7.15
CA SER A 132 -5.62 -3.01 -6.93
C SER A 132 -5.83 -2.25 -5.62
N GLY A 133 -4.83 -1.53 -5.15
CA GLY A 133 -4.91 -0.69 -3.96
C GLY A 133 -4.73 -1.39 -2.61
N ASN A 134 -4.93 -2.71 -2.50
CA ASN A 134 -4.92 -3.39 -1.20
C ASN A 134 -3.55 -3.38 -0.51
N HIS A 135 -2.49 -3.80 -1.21
CA HIS A 135 -1.13 -3.81 -0.66
C HIS A 135 -0.61 -2.40 -0.39
N SER A 136 -0.94 -1.43 -1.25
CA SER A 136 -0.56 -0.03 -1.02
C SER A 136 -1.29 0.60 0.15
N ALA A 137 -2.53 0.20 0.44
CA ALA A 137 -3.23 0.64 1.65
C ALA A 137 -2.57 0.13 2.93
N LEU A 138 -2.10 -1.13 2.93
CA LEU A 138 -1.34 -1.70 4.04
C LEU A 138 0.02 -1.01 4.18
N ALA A 139 0.75 -0.85 3.07
CA ALA A 139 2.03 -0.14 3.06
C ALA A 139 1.90 1.29 3.59
N LEU A 140 0.87 2.02 3.16
CA LEU A 140 0.59 3.38 3.62
C LEU A 140 0.39 3.42 5.15
N ALA A 141 -0.38 2.48 5.71
CA ALA A 141 -0.58 2.43 7.16
C ALA A 141 0.72 2.15 7.92
N ALA A 142 1.57 1.26 7.41
CA ALA A 142 2.88 0.96 7.99
C ALA A 142 3.85 2.16 7.89
N MET A 143 3.84 2.86 6.76
CA MET A 143 4.64 4.06 6.54
C MET A 143 4.22 5.21 7.46
N GLU A 144 2.91 5.41 7.64
CA GLU A 144 2.38 6.40 8.58
C GLU A 144 2.81 6.11 10.03
N ASP A 145 2.75 4.84 10.47
CA ASP A 145 3.20 4.42 11.79
C ASP A 145 4.72 4.64 11.98
N ALA A 146 5.48 4.49 10.91
CA ALA A 146 6.91 4.77 10.88
C ALA A 146 7.25 6.27 10.74
N GLY A 147 6.26 7.16 10.68
CA GLY A 147 6.43 8.61 10.59
C GLY A 147 6.54 9.18 9.16
N PHE A 148 6.24 8.38 8.15
CA PHE A 148 6.20 8.81 6.75
C PHE A 148 4.76 9.18 6.37
N THR A 149 4.47 10.46 6.37
CA THR A 149 3.12 11.01 6.15
C THR A 149 3.04 11.84 4.87
N GLY A 150 1.84 12.31 4.52
CA GLY A 150 1.64 13.18 3.37
C GLY A 150 1.57 12.48 2.01
N LEU A 151 1.59 11.13 1.98
CA LEU A 151 1.42 10.38 0.75
C LEU A 151 -0.03 10.41 0.27
N ARG A 152 -0.20 10.33 -1.06
CA ARG A 152 -1.49 10.23 -1.74
C ARG A 152 -1.67 8.79 -2.24
N HIS A 153 -2.82 8.18 -1.96
CA HIS A 153 -3.11 6.79 -2.35
C HIS A 153 -3.77 6.72 -3.73
N TYR A 154 -3.09 6.12 -4.72
CA TYR A 154 -3.70 5.76 -6.00
C TYR A 154 -4.35 4.38 -5.90
N VAL A 155 -5.65 4.36 -5.56
CA VAL A 155 -6.42 3.14 -5.29
C VAL A 155 -6.57 2.27 -6.54
N GLY A 156 -6.78 2.87 -7.71
CA GLY A 156 -6.90 2.16 -8.98
C GLY A 156 -5.66 1.36 -9.37
N GLY A 157 -4.50 1.83 -8.96
CA GLY A 157 -3.22 1.15 -9.06
C GLY A 157 -2.84 0.73 -10.47
N TRP A 158 -1.95 -0.25 -10.53
CA TRP A 158 -1.47 -0.81 -11.79
C TRP A 158 -2.58 -1.41 -12.65
N SER A 159 -3.59 -2.02 -12.02
CA SER A 159 -4.70 -2.63 -12.75
C SER A 159 -5.45 -1.60 -13.58
N GLN A 160 -5.74 -0.43 -13.01
CA GLN A 160 -6.37 0.66 -13.74
C GLN A 160 -5.42 1.30 -14.77
N TRP A 161 -4.14 1.50 -14.40
CA TRP A 161 -3.14 2.09 -15.29
C TRP A 161 -2.91 1.23 -16.54
N SER A 162 -2.67 -0.07 -16.35
CA SER A 162 -2.36 -1.03 -17.42
C SER A 162 -3.55 -1.31 -18.34
N ALA A 163 -4.78 -1.06 -17.87
CA ALA A 163 -5.99 -1.27 -18.66
C ALA A 163 -6.12 -0.28 -19.83
N ASN A 164 -5.48 0.90 -19.74
CA ASN A 164 -5.47 1.84 -20.86
C ASN A 164 -4.25 1.55 -21.77
N PRO A 165 -4.46 1.18 -23.04
CA PRO A 165 -3.39 0.91 -24.01
C PRO A 165 -2.41 2.08 -24.21
N GLN A 166 -2.87 3.31 -24.06
CA GLN A 166 -2.09 4.53 -24.26
C GLN A 166 -1.18 4.89 -23.10
N ASN A 167 -1.42 4.36 -21.88
CA ASN A 167 -0.58 4.66 -20.75
C ASN A 167 0.79 4.01 -20.94
N PRO A 168 1.89 4.75 -20.76
CA PRO A 168 3.24 4.23 -20.90
C PRO A 168 3.58 3.23 -19.79
N VAL A 169 4.55 2.36 -20.10
CA VAL A 169 5.02 1.31 -19.20
C VAL A 169 6.54 1.27 -19.23
N GLU A 170 7.14 1.19 -18.07
CA GLU A 170 8.55 0.93 -17.88
C GLU A 170 8.77 -0.50 -17.35
N ARG A 171 9.95 -1.07 -17.63
CA ARG A 171 10.36 -2.40 -17.15
C ARG A 171 11.77 -2.33 -16.60
N GLY A 172 12.12 -3.31 -15.80
CA GLY A 172 13.42 -3.37 -15.13
C GLY A 172 13.32 -3.05 -13.65
N ASP A 173 14.44 -3.08 -12.97
CA ASP A 173 14.52 -2.80 -11.53
C ASP A 173 14.84 -1.33 -11.30
N ARG A 174 14.08 -0.69 -10.46
CA ARG A 174 14.39 0.60 -9.83
C ARG A 174 14.02 0.49 -8.36
N LEU A 175 15.03 0.25 -7.54
CA LEU A 175 14.87 -0.12 -6.14
C LEU A 175 15.11 1.04 -5.19
N THR A 176 15.69 2.13 -5.68
CA THR A 176 15.99 3.33 -4.90
C THR A 176 15.63 4.59 -5.67
N VAL A 177 15.41 5.69 -4.95
CA VAL A 177 15.13 7.01 -5.54
C VAL A 177 16.29 7.53 -6.38
N ASN A 178 17.52 7.17 -6.03
CA ASN A 178 18.74 7.69 -6.62
C ASN A 178 19.45 6.69 -7.56
N GLY A 179 18.82 5.56 -7.89
CA GLY A 179 19.46 4.48 -8.66
C GLY A 179 18.63 3.92 -9.78
#